data_08de343b206eec2702ef7f0957f89009
#
_entry.id   08de343b206eec2702ef7f0957f89009
#
_cell.length_a   1.000
_cell.length_b   1.000
_cell.length_c   1.000
_cell.angle_alpha   90.00
_cell.angle_beta   90.00
_cell.angle_gamma   90.00
#
_symmetry.space_group_name_H-M   'P 1'
#
loop_
_entity.id
_entity.type
_entity.pdbx_description
1 polymer ?
#
loop_
_entity_poly.entity_id
_entity_poly.type
_entity_poly.pdbx_seq_one_letter_code
_entity_poly.pdbx_strand_id
1 'polypeptide(L)'
;MARRAIRIPSEILQVLRWLNGNTTGRLAMINAPMLAPLFDVVVVGSGSSGASAALAAAREGAKVCLLERSSFLGGTSTAVLDTFYGFYTPGVHSLKVVGGIGDDVVDRLKKLDRVVERPNSYGAGLGITYHPDDLKCAWEQLVLEAGVTVFLNCWVQDVQLDSDCIMSVIVATKRGLAQVAGRTFVDASGDADLCFWSGSPHVTAGEHEEAQSLTTTFRMCNVDAITRKAVDLEYLHSAMTKAAEAGYALPRREGSDHATTVDGVFATNITRIQSF
;
A
#
# COMPACT_ATOMS: atom_id res chain seq x y z
N MET A 1 -13.10 3.15 36.41
CA MET A 1 -11.85 2.39 36.29
C MET A 1 -10.77 3.31 35.76
N ALA A 2 -9.72 3.58 36.52
CA ALA A 2 -8.67 4.51 36.16
C ALA A 2 -7.84 3.97 34.99
N ARG A 3 -7.73 4.75 33.91
CA ARG A 3 -6.84 4.46 32.78
C ARG A 3 -5.39 4.46 33.29
N ARG A 4 -4.72 3.32 33.31
CA ARG A 4 -3.29 3.26 33.52
C ARG A 4 -2.62 3.85 32.27
N ALA A 5 -2.11 5.07 32.37
CA ALA A 5 -1.22 5.62 31.37
C ALA A 5 0.01 4.71 31.27
N ILE A 6 0.31 4.24 30.07
CA ILE A 6 1.55 3.51 29.79
C ILE A 6 2.69 4.53 29.96
N ARG A 7 3.49 4.38 31.04
CA ARG A 7 4.70 5.19 31.25
C ARG A 7 5.77 4.67 30.29
N ILE A 8 6.10 5.46 29.29
CA ILE A 8 7.24 5.17 28.40
C ILE A 8 8.52 5.33 29.25
N PRO A 9 9.40 4.31 29.31
CA PRO A 9 10.67 4.40 30.03
C PRO A 9 11.51 5.59 29.56
N SER A 10 12.24 6.21 30.51
CA SER A 10 13.07 7.40 30.24
C SER A 10 14.13 7.17 29.16
N GLU A 11 14.61 5.94 29.03
CA GLU A 11 15.56 5.51 28.02
C GLU A 11 14.97 5.56 26.61
N ILE A 12 13.71 5.15 26.47
CA ILE A 12 12.99 5.23 25.19
C ILE A 12 12.71 6.68 24.82
N LEU A 13 12.36 7.53 25.80
CA LEU A 13 12.21 8.97 25.58
C LEU A 13 13.54 9.64 25.21
N GLN A 14 14.66 9.17 25.73
CA GLN A 14 15.98 9.65 25.33
C GLN A 14 16.32 9.25 23.88
N VAL A 15 16.03 8.01 23.48
CA VAL A 15 16.21 7.54 22.10
C VAL A 15 15.31 8.33 21.15
N LEU A 16 14.04 8.54 21.50
CA LEU A 16 13.11 9.35 20.71
C LEU A 16 13.56 10.83 20.61
N ARG A 17 14.10 11.40 21.70
CA ARG A 17 14.69 12.76 21.69
C ARG A 17 15.97 12.81 20.86
N TRP A 18 16.78 11.76 20.87
CA TRP A 18 17.97 11.66 20.03
C TRP A 18 17.58 11.53 18.53
N LEU A 19 16.56 10.74 18.23
CA LEU A 19 15.99 10.63 16.89
C LEU A 19 15.38 11.98 16.42
N ASN A 20 14.64 12.68 17.27
CA ASN A 20 14.06 13.98 16.95
C ASN A 20 15.05 15.16 16.98
N GLY A 21 16.13 15.07 17.77
CA GLY A 21 17.14 16.11 17.89
C GLY A 21 18.20 16.09 16.79
N ASN A 22 18.31 15.00 16.06
CA ASN A 22 19.28 14.84 14.97
C ASN A 22 18.70 15.08 13.57
N THR A 23 17.53 15.68 13.47
CA THR A 23 16.90 16.02 12.18
C THR A 23 17.63 17.13 11.40
N THR A 24 18.70 17.74 11.95
CA THR A 24 19.57 18.66 11.23
C THR A 24 20.88 18.03 10.76
N GLY A 25 21.17 16.79 11.14
CA GLY A 25 22.32 16.04 10.65
C GLY A 25 21.92 15.27 9.38
N ARG A 26 21.82 15.95 8.23
CA ARG A 26 21.97 15.24 6.93
C ARG A 26 23.18 14.33 7.08
N LEU A 27 22.98 13.04 6.85
CA LEU A 27 24.09 12.09 6.81
C LEU A 27 25.18 12.73 5.93
N ALA A 28 26.33 13.06 6.53
CA ALA A 28 27.45 13.64 5.81
C ALA A 28 27.63 12.82 4.54
N MET A 29 27.77 13.47 3.37
CA MET A 29 27.75 12.86 2.04
C MET A 29 28.16 11.39 2.09
N ILE A 30 27.16 10.49 2.10
CA ILE A 30 27.43 9.07 2.13
C ILE A 30 28.03 8.75 0.77
N ASN A 31 29.31 8.42 0.76
CA ASN A 31 29.98 7.95 -0.44
C ASN A 31 29.57 6.49 -0.72
N ALA A 32 28.27 6.28 -0.96
CA ALA A 32 27.73 4.98 -1.26
C ALA A 32 27.97 4.67 -2.76
N PRO A 33 28.31 3.43 -3.12
CA PRO A 33 28.52 3.08 -4.52
C PRO A 33 27.21 3.19 -5.32
N MET A 34 27.35 3.56 -6.59
CA MET A 34 26.23 3.56 -7.52
C MET A 34 25.73 2.13 -7.74
N LEU A 35 24.44 1.91 -7.54
CA LEU A 35 23.81 0.62 -7.75
C LEU A 35 23.64 0.30 -9.24
N ALA A 36 23.38 1.35 -10.04
CA ALA A 36 23.13 1.26 -11.47
C ALA A 36 23.48 2.58 -12.17
N PRO A 37 23.60 2.57 -13.52
CA PRO A 37 23.74 3.80 -14.31
C PRO A 37 22.53 4.74 -14.13
N LEU A 38 22.71 6.01 -14.53
CA LEU A 38 21.67 7.04 -14.50
C LEU A 38 20.37 6.58 -15.21
N PHE A 39 19.24 6.81 -14.55
CA PHE A 39 17.89 6.60 -15.08
C PHE A 39 17.26 7.94 -15.50
N ASP A 40 16.30 7.89 -16.41
CA ASP A 40 15.48 9.05 -16.72
C ASP A 40 14.43 9.26 -15.61
N VAL A 41 13.84 8.16 -15.13
CA VAL A 41 12.84 8.19 -14.05
C VAL A 41 13.18 7.15 -13.00
N VAL A 42 13.21 7.57 -11.74
CA VAL A 42 13.31 6.70 -10.56
C VAL A 42 12.00 6.77 -9.80
N VAL A 43 11.31 5.66 -9.68
CA VAL A 43 10.05 5.53 -8.94
C VAL A 43 10.33 4.83 -7.62
N VAL A 44 9.92 5.42 -6.51
CA VAL A 44 10.08 4.88 -5.16
C VAL A 44 8.76 4.35 -4.64
N GLY A 45 8.70 3.04 -4.41
CA GLY A 45 7.50 2.31 -4.05
C GLY A 45 6.78 1.73 -5.28
N SER A 46 6.36 0.48 -5.17
CA SER A 46 5.70 -0.27 -6.23
C SER A 46 4.23 -0.57 -5.96
N GLY A 47 3.60 0.24 -5.11
CA GLY A 47 2.15 0.20 -4.94
C GLY A 47 1.43 0.47 -6.27
N SER A 48 0.11 0.46 -6.28
CA SER A 48 -0.68 0.68 -7.50
C SER A 48 -0.28 1.98 -8.22
N SER A 49 0.05 3.04 -7.50
CA SER A 49 0.52 4.31 -8.07
C SER A 49 1.90 4.19 -8.69
N GLY A 50 2.88 3.64 -7.95
CA GLY A 50 4.26 3.56 -8.41
C GLY A 50 4.46 2.56 -9.55
N ALA A 51 3.84 1.39 -9.49
CA ALA A 51 3.88 0.43 -10.57
C ALA A 51 3.23 1.00 -11.86
N SER A 52 2.12 1.74 -11.72
CA SER A 52 1.48 2.44 -12.84
C SER A 52 2.37 3.56 -13.41
N ALA A 53 2.99 4.36 -12.54
CA ALA A 53 3.90 5.44 -12.98
C ALA A 53 5.12 4.88 -13.71
N ALA A 54 5.72 3.81 -13.18
CA ALA A 54 6.86 3.16 -13.81
C ALA A 54 6.51 2.58 -15.18
N LEU A 55 5.36 1.89 -15.26
CA LEU A 55 4.87 1.31 -16.51
C LEU A 55 4.55 2.39 -17.56
N ALA A 56 3.88 3.47 -17.15
CA ALA A 56 3.56 4.58 -18.04
C ALA A 56 4.82 5.25 -18.57
N ALA A 57 5.78 5.60 -17.71
CA ALA A 57 7.04 6.21 -18.11
C ALA A 57 7.85 5.33 -19.07
N ALA A 58 7.90 4.01 -18.82
CA ALA A 58 8.60 3.08 -19.67
C ALA A 58 7.94 2.94 -21.06
N ARG A 59 6.61 2.97 -21.14
CA ARG A 59 5.87 2.96 -22.40
C ARG A 59 6.12 4.19 -23.26
N GLU A 60 6.43 5.31 -22.63
CA GLU A 60 6.84 6.54 -23.32
C GLU A 60 8.34 6.57 -23.68
N GLY A 61 9.04 5.45 -23.48
CA GLY A 61 10.44 5.26 -23.88
C GLY A 61 11.48 5.75 -22.85
N ALA A 62 11.08 6.13 -21.65
CA ALA A 62 12.02 6.50 -20.60
C ALA A 62 12.75 5.26 -20.05
N LYS A 63 14.02 5.44 -19.67
CA LYS A 63 14.78 4.46 -18.90
C LYS A 63 14.37 4.54 -17.43
N VAL A 64 13.57 3.58 -16.96
CA VAL A 64 12.92 3.62 -15.66
C VAL A 64 13.55 2.65 -14.68
N CYS A 65 13.71 3.12 -13.43
CA CYS A 65 14.02 2.31 -12.26
C CYS A 65 12.84 2.31 -11.30
N LEU A 66 12.43 1.14 -10.82
CA LEU A 66 11.42 0.97 -9.79
C LEU A 66 12.08 0.35 -8.54
N LEU A 67 12.04 1.08 -7.43
CA LEU A 67 12.60 0.68 -6.15
C LEU A 67 11.47 0.24 -5.21
N GLU A 68 11.59 -0.96 -4.66
CA GLU A 68 10.59 -1.53 -3.76
C GLU A 68 11.25 -2.13 -2.51
N ARG A 69 10.73 -1.77 -1.34
CA ARG A 69 11.20 -2.29 -0.04
C ARG A 69 10.86 -3.75 0.19
N SER A 70 9.73 -4.19 -0.38
CA SER A 70 9.25 -5.57 -0.26
C SER A 70 9.95 -6.50 -1.26
N SER A 71 9.72 -7.79 -1.12
CA SER A 71 10.18 -8.81 -2.07
C SER A 71 9.22 -9.05 -3.22
N PHE A 72 8.19 -8.21 -3.38
CA PHE A 72 7.15 -8.30 -4.41
C PHE A 72 6.56 -6.92 -4.69
N LEU A 73 5.91 -6.78 -5.85
CA LEU A 73 5.24 -5.56 -6.30
C LEU A 73 3.77 -5.50 -5.84
N GLY A 74 3.18 -4.31 -5.90
CA GLY A 74 1.74 -4.07 -5.70
C GLY A 74 1.37 -3.41 -4.37
N GLY A 75 2.33 -3.24 -3.45
CA GLY A 75 2.10 -2.53 -2.19
C GLY A 75 0.91 -3.08 -1.38
N THR A 76 0.04 -2.21 -0.89
CA THR A 76 -1.13 -2.58 -0.09
C THR A 76 -2.07 -3.54 -0.82
N SER A 77 -2.22 -3.40 -2.15
CA SER A 77 -3.10 -4.25 -2.95
C SER A 77 -2.67 -5.71 -2.97
N THR A 78 -1.40 -6.01 -2.75
CA THR A 78 -0.88 -7.39 -2.73
C THR A 78 -0.48 -7.87 -1.34
N ALA A 79 -0.16 -6.95 -0.43
CA ALA A 79 0.26 -7.30 0.92
C ALA A 79 -0.93 -7.53 1.87
N VAL A 80 -2.03 -6.79 1.67
CA VAL A 80 -3.13 -6.68 2.65
C VAL A 80 -4.50 -6.90 2.01
N LEU A 81 -4.73 -6.35 0.81
CA LEU A 81 -6.02 -6.39 0.13
C LEU A 81 -6.10 -7.51 -0.92
N ASP A 82 -7.30 -7.69 -1.47
CA ASP A 82 -7.61 -8.66 -2.53
C ASP A 82 -8.76 -8.18 -3.44
N THR A 83 -9.08 -6.90 -3.38
CA THR A 83 -10.14 -6.32 -4.19
C THR A 83 -9.78 -4.91 -4.63
N PHE A 84 -9.94 -4.62 -5.92
CA PHE A 84 -9.90 -3.27 -6.44
C PHE A 84 -11.28 -2.62 -6.36
N TYR A 85 -11.30 -1.39 -5.88
CA TYR A 85 -12.44 -0.49 -5.91
C TYR A 85 -12.07 0.76 -6.72
N GLY A 86 -13.09 1.51 -7.14
CA GLY A 86 -12.87 2.82 -7.77
C GLY A 86 -12.73 2.79 -9.29
N PHE A 87 -12.83 1.64 -9.95
CA PHE A 87 -12.92 1.58 -11.42
C PHE A 87 -14.25 2.12 -11.94
N TYR A 88 -15.26 2.12 -11.11
CA TYR A 88 -16.64 2.47 -11.44
C TYR A 88 -17.17 3.54 -10.50
N THR A 89 -18.09 4.36 -10.99
CA THR A 89 -18.84 5.29 -10.15
C THR A 89 -19.73 4.55 -9.15
N PRO A 90 -20.00 5.14 -7.98
CA PRO A 90 -20.94 4.54 -7.03
C PRO A 90 -22.38 4.51 -7.56
N GLY A 91 -23.19 3.59 -7.02
CA GLY A 91 -24.64 3.51 -7.26
C GLY A 91 -25.08 2.46 -8.28
N VAL A 92 -26.39 2.38 -8.49
CA VAL A 92 -27.03 1.34 -9.33
C VAL A 92 -26.73 1.48 -10.83
N HIS A 93 -26.41 2.69 -11.29
CA HIS A 93 -26.04 2.99 -12.66
C HIS A 93 -24.54 3.30 -12.74
N SER A 94 -23.73 2.40 -12.20
CA SER A 94 -22.29 2.61 -12.17
C SER A 94 -21.70 2.63 -13.57
N LEU A 95 -20.89 3.68 -13.82
CA LEU A 95 -20.13 3.85 -15.06
C LEU A 95 -18.66 3.56 -14.80
N LYS A 96 -17.99 2.89 -15.72
CA LYS A 96 -16.55 2.72 -15.67
C LYS A 96 -15.86 4.05 -15.94
N VAL A 97 -15.03 4.50 -15.01
CA VAL A 97 -14.33 5.80 -15.07
C VAL A 97 -12.81 5.67 -15.01
N VAL A 98 -12.29 4.50 -14.68
CA VAL A 98 -10.86 4.20 -14.69
C VAL A 98 -10.57 3.14 -15.75
N GLY A 99 -9.51 3.39 -16.54
CA GLY A 99 -9.08 2.52 -17.64
C GLY A 99 -7.56 2.52 -17.82
N GLY A 100 -7.09 2.08 -18.98
CA GLY A 100 -5.67 2.07 -19.33
C GLY A 100 -4.89 1.02 -18.54
N ILE A 101 -3.86 1.41 -17.79
CA ILE A 101 -3.02 0.46 -17.03
C ILE A 101 -3.84 -0.39 -16.06
N GLY A 102 -4.89 0.17 -15.46
CA GLY A 102 -5.81 -0.60 -14.63
C GLY A 102 -6.48 -1.74 -15.39
N ASP A 103 -6.88 -1.51 -16.64
CA ASP A 103 -7.43 -2.56 -17.49
C ASP A 103 -6.39 -3.63 -17.84
N ASP A 104 -5.15 -3.23 -18.15
CA ASP A 104 -4.08 -4.18 -18.47
C ASP A 104 -3.83 -5.15 -17.32
N VAL A 105 -3.87 -4.63 -16.08
CA VAL A 105 -3.75 -5.45 -14.87
C VAL A 105 -4.92 -6.42 -14.74
N VAL A 106 -6.14 -5.92 -14.87
CA VAL A 106 -7.36 -6.76 -14.79
C VAL A 106 -7.39 -7.80 -15.88
N ASP A 107 -7.03 -7.43 -17.12
CA ASP A 107 -6.98 -8.38 -18.26
C ASP A 107 -5.91 -9.46 -18.04
N ARG A 108 -4.78 -9.09 -17.40
CA ARG A 108 -3.75 -10.07 -17.04
C ARG A 108 -4.28 -11.06 -16.00
N LEU A 109 -4.98 -10.58 -14.98
CA LEU A 109 -5.61 -11.40 -13.95
C LEU A 109 -6.72 -12.29 -14.52
N LYS A 110 -7.55 -11.77 -15.43
CA LYS A 110 -8.61 -12.54 -16.09
C LYS A 110 -8.09 -13.74 -16.87
N LYS A 111 -6.89 -13.64 -17.45
CA LYS A 111 -6.25 -14.79 -18.15
C LYS A 111 -5.91 -15.95 -17.23
N LEU A 112 -5.82 -15.70 -15.90
CA LEU A 112 -5.58 -16.72 -14.89
C LEU A 112 -6.87 -17.34 -14.34
N ASP A 113 -8.04 -16.88 -14.81
CA ASP A 113 -9.38 -17.31 -14.36
C ASP A 113 -9.59 -17.22 -12.83
N ARG A 114 -8.98 -16.20 -12.22
CA ARG A 114 -9.00 -15.97 -10.77
C ARG A 114 -9.45 -14.56 -10.42
N VAL A 115 -10.41 -14.05 -11.15
CA VAL A 115 -11.04 -12.75 -10.93
C VAL A 115 -12.52 -12.92 -10.74
N VAL A 116 -13.06 -12.28 -9.71
CA VAL A 116 -14.50 -12.20 -9.47
C VAL A 116 -14.93 -10.74 -9.48
N GLU A 117 -15.76 -10.38 -10.45
CA GLU A 117 -16.45 -9.10 -10.46
C GLU A 117 -17.71 -9.21 -9.60
N ARG A 118 -17.87 -8.34 -8.64
CA ARG A 118 -19.02 -8.34 -7.74
C ARG A 118 -19.50 -6.93 -7.41
N PRO A 119 -20.80 -6.74 -7.15
CA PRO A 119 -21.29 -5.48 -6.60
C PRO A 119 -20.58 -5.19 -5.27
N ASN A 120 -20.22 -3.91 -5.09
CA ASN A 120 -19.68 -3.48 -3.82
C ASN A 120 -20.83 -3.22 -2.82
N SER A 121 -20.73 -3.80 -1.63
CA SER A 121 -21.73 -3.63 -0.56
C SER A 121 -21.86 -2.20 -0.04
N TYR A 122 -20.89 -1.34 -0.31
CA TYR A 122 -20.87 0.07 0.10
C TYR A 122 -21.22 1.06 -1.02
N GLY A 123 -21.86 0.60 -2.08
CA GLY A 123 -22.35 1.48 -3.15
C GLY A 123 -21.28 2.04 -4.10
N ALA A 124 -20.07 1.54 -4.06
CA ALA A 124 -18.97 1.96 -4.96
C ALA A 124 -18.97 1.21 -6.31
N GLY A 125 -20.12 0.83 -6.85
CA GLY A 125 -20.26 0.12 -8.11
C GLY A 125 -19.76 -1.33 -8.04
N LEU A 126 -18.94 -1.74 -9.02
CA LEU A 126 -18.33 -3.08 -9.04
C LEU A 126 -16.95 -3.09 -8.39
N GLY A 127 -16.69 -4.10 -7.59
CA GLY A 127 -15.36 -4.45 -7.10
C GLY A 127 -14.79 -5.62 -7.92
N ILE A 128 -13.48 -5.61 -8.10
CA ILE A 128 -12.75 -6.67 -8.78
C ILE A 128 -11.91 -7.40 -7.73
N THR A 129 -12.39 -8.58 -7.32
CA THR A 129 -11.68 -9.44 -6.37
C THR A 129 -10.72 -10.35 -7.10
N TYR A 130 -9.50 -10.44 -6.62
CA TYR A 130 -8.39 -11.19 -7.22
C TYR A 130 -7.63 -12.00 -6.16
N HIS A 131 -6.80 -12.93 -6.61
CA HIS A 131 -5.82 -13.56 -5.72
C HIS A 131 -4.58 -12.67 -5.59
N PRO A 132 -4.13 -12.29 -4.37
CA PRO A 132 -3.01 -11.36 -4.20
C PRO A 132 -1.70 -11.81 -4.85
N ASP A 133 -1.40 -13.11 -4.83
CA ASP A 133 -0.17 -13.61 -5.46
C ASP A 133 -0.23 -13.53 -6.99
N ASP A 134 -1.41 -13.69 -7.58
CA ASP A 134 -1.59 -13.51 -9.02
C ASP A 134 -1.39 -12.03 -9.41
N LEU A 135 -1.82 -11.10 -8.55
CA LEU A 135 -1.58 -9.67 -8.76
C LEU A 135 -0.10 -9.31 -8.66
N LYS A 136 0.66 -9.93 -7.72
CA LYS A 136 2.12 -9.74 -7.67
C LYS A 136 2.77 -10.13 -9.00
N CYS A 137 2.42 -11.32 -9.51
CA CYS A 137 2.91 -11.80 -10.80
C CYS A 137 2.46 -10.90 -11.96
N ALA A 138 1.21 -10.42 -11.96
CA ALA A 138 0.71 -9.54 -13.01
C ALA A 138 1.48 -8.22 -13.07
N TRP A 139 1.73 -7.58 -11.94
CA TRP A 139 2.54 -6.36 -11.87
C TRP A 139 3.98 -6.61 -12.33
N GLU A 140 4.61 -7.68 -11.83
CA GLU A 140 5.99 -8.01 -12.20
C GLU A 140 6.13 -8.22 -13.71
N GLN A 141 5.24 -9.01 -14.31
CA GLN A 141 5.23 -9.23 -15.75
C GLN A 141 5.05 -7.94 -16.54
N LEU A 142 4.07 -7.10 -16.16
CA LEU A 142 3.79 -5.86 -16.89
C LEU A 142 4.98 -4.89 -16.89
N VAL A 143 5.60 -4.68 -15.73
CA VAL A 143 6.72 -3.73 -15.62
C VAL A 143 8.00 -4.27 -16.28
N LEU A 144 8.27 -5.58 -16.16
CA LEU A 144 9.43 -6.21 -16.79
C LEU A 144 9.30 -6.26 -18.32
N GLU A 145 8.11 -6.59 -18.85
CA GLU A 145 7.81 -6.57 -20.29
C GLU A 145 7.98 -5.16 -20.88
N ALA A 146 7.72 -4.11 -20.09
CA ALA A 146 7.95 -2.72 -20.52
C ALA A 146 9.42 -2.27 -20.39
N GLY A 147 10.32 -3.14 -19.92
CA GLY A 147 11.75 -2.83 -19.77
C GLY A 147 12.12 -2.03 -18.52
N VAL A 148 11.24 -1.98 -17.52
CA VAL A 148 11.53 -1.34 -16.24
C VAL A 148 12.60 -2.12 -15.48
N THR A 149 13.63 -1.44 -14.99
CA THR A 149 14.61 -2.04 -14.07
C THR A 149 14.03 -2.06 -12.66
N VAL A 150 13.81 -3.23 -12.09
CA VAL A 150 13.20 -3.40 -10.76
C VAL A 150 14.25 -3.82 -9.75
N PHE A 151 14.29 -3.11 -8.61
CA PHE A 151 15.07 -3.51 -7.44
C PHE A 151 14.13 -3.78 -6.28
N LEU A 152 14.01 -5.04 -5.89
CA LEU A 152 13.28 -5.49 -4.71
C LEU A 152 14.18 -5.51 -3.47
N ASN A 153 13.59 -5.48 -2.28
CA ASN A 153 14.31 -5.42 -1.00
C ASN A 153 15.28 -4.23 -0.93
N CYS A 154 14.91 -3.14 -1.57
CA CYS A 154 15.63 -1.88 -1.60
C CYS A 154 14.85 -0.82 -0.85
N TRP A 155 15.27 -0.52 0.36
CA TRP A 155 14.62 0.50 1.18
C TRP A 155 15.31 1.85 1.01
N VAL A 156 14.60 2.82 0.44
CA VAL A 156 15.10 4.19 0.36
C VAL A 156 15.18 4.78 1.77
N GLN A 157 16.31 5.42 2.07
CA GLN A 157 16.66 5.91 3.41
C GLN A 157 16.88 7.41 3.45
N ASP A 158 17.23 8.02 2.31
CA ASP A 158 17.57 9.43 2.21
C ASP A 158 17.64 9.86 0.74
N VAL A 159 17.75 11.15 0.50
CA VAL A 159 17.99 11.76 -0.81
C VAL A 159 19.26 12.58 -0.83
N GLN A 160 19.94 12.64 -1.97
CA GLN A 160 21.00 13.60 -2.21
C GLN A 160 20.45 14.75 -3.06
N LEU A 161 20.63 15.96 -2.55
CA LEU A 161 20.18 17.18 -3.20
C LEU A 161 21.37 17.96 -3.77
N ASP A 162 21.15 18.59 -4.91
CA ASP A 162 21.89 19.74 -5.38
C ASP A 162 20.91 20.92 -5.42
N SER A 163 21.12 21.87 -4.52
CA SER A 163 20.14 22.93 -4.23
C SER A 163 18.77 22.30 -3.87
N ASP A 164 17.74 22.57 -4.65
CA ASP A 164 16.37 22.05 -4.44
C ASP A 164 16.05 20.82 -5.31
N CYS A 165 17.06 20.27 -6.02
CA CYS A 165 16.86 19.14 -6.92
C CYS A 165 17.36 17.84 -6.32
N ILE A 166 16.54 16.79 -6.34
CA ILE A 166 16.98 15.43 -6.00
C ILE A 166 17.87 14.92 -7.14
N MET A 167 19.12 14.55 -6.81
CA MET A 167 20.09 13.98 -7.76
C MET A 167 20.14 12.47 -7.68
N SER A 168 19.96 11.94 -6.47
CA SER A 168 19.93 10.49 -6.23
C SER A 168 19.16 10.18 -4.94
N VAL A 169 18.77 8.93 -4.81
CA VAL A 169 18.27 8.35 -3.56
C VAL A 169 19.32 7.42 -2.97
N ILE A 170 19.39 7.39 -1.64
CA ILE A 170 20.20 6.44 -0.89
C ILE A 170 19.33 5.25 -0.53
N VAL A 171 19.75 4.06 -0.90
CA VAL A 171 19.02 2.83 -0.67
C VAL A 171 19.79 1.88 0.24
N ALA A 172 19.11 1.30 1.22
CA ALA A 172 19.63 0.18 1.98
C ALA A 172 19.37 -1.12 1.20
N THR A 173 20.41 -1.87 1.00
CA THR A 173 20.40 -3.18 0.34
C THR A 173 21.03 -4.23 1.24
N LYS A 174 20.92 -5.50 0.86
CA LYS A 174 21.58 -6.61 1.57
C LYS A 174 23.13 -6.47 1.58
N ARG A 175 23.70 -5.66 0.68
CA ARG A 175 25.16 -5.39 0.59
C ARG A 175 25.58 -4.09 1.28
N GLY A 176 24.66 -3.40 1.95
CA GLY A 176 24.88 -2.09 2.55
C GLY A 176 24.19 -0.97 1.77
N LEU A 177 24.61 0.25 2.01
CA LEU A 177 24.05 1.43 1.34
C LEU A 177 24.58 1.54 -0.09
N ALA A 178 23.71 1.97 -0.98
CA ALA A 178 24.00 2.26 -2.38
C ALA A 178 23.23 3.50 -2.84
N GLN A 179 23.58 4.03 -4.00
CA GLN A 179 22.92 5.18 -4.62
C GLN A 179 22.23 4.78 -5.92
N VAL A 180 21.09 5.40 -6.19
CA VAL A 180 20.41 5.33 -7.47
C VAL A 180 20.16 6.76 -7.96
N ALA A 181 20.82 7.13 -9.07
CA ALA A 181 20.69 8.44 -9.67
C ALA A 181 19.61 8.49 -10.74
N GLY A 182 18.91 9.59 -10.82
CA GLY A 182 17.85 9.84 -11.81
C GLY A 182 17.73 11.30 -12.20
N ARG A 183 17.06 11.55 -13.32
CA ARG A 183 16.71 12.91 -13.75
C ARG A 183 15.39 13.38 -13.14
N THR A 184 14.47 12.44 -12.94
CA THR A 184 13.15 12.68 -12.36
C THR A 184 12.87 11.62 -11.32
N PHE A 185 12.27 12.02 -10.20
CA PHE A 185 11.91 11.13 -9.12
C PHE A 185 10.40 11.16 -8.89
N VAL A 186 9.80 10.00 -8.72
CA VAL A 186 8.38 9.86 -8.40
C VAL A 186 8.28 9.26 -7.00
N ASP A 187 7.71 10.04 -6.08
CA ASP A 187 7.40 9.56 -4.74
C ASP A 187 6.07 8.78 -4.77
N ALA A 188 6.19 7.47 -4.67
CA ALA A 188 5.08 6.54 -4.54
C ALA A 188 5.29 5.61 -3.32
N SER A 189 6.07 6.09 -2.35
CA SER A 189 6.46 5.36 -1.13
C SER A 189 5.27 4.98 -0.24
N GLY A 190 4.15 5.71 -0.37
CA GLY A 190 2.95 5.58 0.46
C GLY A 190 2.94 6.53 1.65
N ASP A 191 4.11 7.00 2.08
CA ASP A 191 4.30 7.85 3.26
C ASP A 191 4.97 9.20 2.91
N ALA A 192 5.11 9.56 1.62
CA ALA A 192 5.78 10.77 1.12
C ALA A 192 7.25 10.87 1.57
N ASP A 193 7.97 9.76 1.56
CA ASP A 193 9.35 9.66 2.05
C ASP A 193 10.30 10.61 1.32
N LEU A 194 10.21 10.71 -0.01
CA LEU A 194 11.05 11.62 -0.78
C LEU A 194 10.72 13.09 -0.50
N CYS A 195 9.45 13.41 -0.34
CA CYS A 195 9.02 14.75 0.04
C CYS A 195 9.59 15.13 1.40
N PHE A 196 9.51 14.23 2.37
CA PHE A 196 10.07 14.43 3.70
C PHE A 196 11.58 14.68 3.66
N TRP A 197 12.35 13.80 3.02
CA TRP A 197 13.81 13.92 2.99
C TRP A 197 14.31 15.08 2.11
N SER A 198 13.56 15.46 1.06
CA SER A 198 13.92 16.61 0.24
C SER A 198 13.58 17.95 0.89
N GLY A 199 12.77 17.95 1.94
CA GLY A 199 12.25 19.17 2.56
C GLY A 199 11.11 19.80 1.76
N SER A 200 10.51 19.05 0.83
CA SER A 200 9.33 19.52 0.08
C SER A 200 8.11 19.65 1.00
N PRO A 201 7.19 20.59 0.74
CA PRO A 201 5.98 20.73 1.53
C PRO A 201 5.18 19.43 1.56
N HIS A 202 4.80 18.98 2.73
CA HIS A 202 3.96 17.80 2.95
C HIS A 202 3.12 18.01 4.20
N VAL A 203 2.11 17.19 4.38
CA VAL A 203 1.29 17.13 5.59
C VAL A 203 1.43 15.77 6.23
N THR A 204 1.52 15.75 7.55
CA THR A 204 1.57 14.51 8.32
C THR A 204 0.15 14.13 8.76
N ALA A 205 -0.22 12.88 8.54
CA ALA A 205 -1.52 12.38 8.98
C ALA A 205 -1.66 12.53 10.50
N GLY A 206 -2.76 13.10 10.96
CA GLY A 206 -3.04 13.35 12.38
C GLY A 206 -2.60 14.73 12.88
N GLU A 207 -1.90 15.56 12.10
CA GLU A 207 -1.50 16.91 12.53
C GLU A 207 -2.64 17.94 12.42
N HIS A 208 -3.43 17.88 11.37
CA HIS A 208 -4.51 18.85 11.09
C HIS A 208 -5.89 18.21 11.04
N GLU A 209 -5.94 16.92 10.72
CA GLU A 209 -7.15 16.12 10.63
C GLU A 209 -6.92 14.77 11.31
N GLU A 210 -7.98 14.11 11.75
CA GLU A 210 -7.86 12.76 12.31
C GLU A 210 -7.26 11.81 11.27
N ALA A 211 -6.22 11.08 11.67
CA ALA A 211 -5.65 10.05 10.81
C ALA A 211 -6.65 8.91 10.60
N GLN A 212 -6.61 8.31 9.41
CA GLN A 212 -7.43 7.15 9.12
C GLN A 212 -7.15 6.01 10.11
N SER A 213 -8.20 5.43 10.66
CA SER A 213 -8.07 4.29 11.57
C SER A 213 -7.35 3.12 10.91
N LEU A 214 -6.44 2.49 11.65
CA LEU A 214 -5.78 1.28 11.20
C LEU A 214 -6.75 0.11 11.24
N THR A 215 -6.55 -0.85 10.35
CA THR A 215 -7.29 -2.12 10.34
C THR A 215 -6.33 -3.28 10.06
N THR A 216 -6.66 -4.43 10.63
CA THR A 216 -6.02 -5.70 10.28
C THR A 216 -6.96 -6.48 9.40
N THR A 217 -6.53 -6.83 8.20
CA THR A 217 -7.26 -7.76 7.34
C THR A 217 -6.93 -9.19 7.72
N PHE A 218 -7.91 -10.06 7.64
CA PHE A 218 -7.70 -11.50 7.83
C PHE A 218 -8.61 -12.33 6.94
N ARG A 219 -8.26 -13.57 6.77
CA ARG A 219 -9.03 -14.54 6.01
C ARG A 219 -9.46 -15.69 6.91
N MET A 220 -10.67 -16.16 6.69
CA MET A 220 -11.24 -17.35 7.33
C MET A 220 -11.34 -18.43 6.27
N CYS A 221 -10.89 -19.63 6.59
CA CYS A 221 -11.03 -20.82 5.75
C CYS A 221 -12.08 -21.79 6.34
N ASN A 222 -12.47 -22.78 5.54
CA ASN A 222 -13.53 -23.75 5.88
C ASN A 222 -14.89 -23.10 6.18
N VAL A 223 -15.16 -21.96 5.55
CA VAL A 223 -16.47 -21.32 5.67
C VAL A 223 -17.44 -22.00 4.72
N ASP A 224 -18.55 -22.48 5.25
CA ASP A 224 -19.66 -22.97 4.42
C ASP A 224 -20.32 -21.81 3.70
N ALA A 225 -20.10 -21.73 2.38
CA ALA A 225 -20.56 -20.61 1.56
C ALA A 225 -22.09 -20.52 1.48
N ILE A 226 -22.82 -21.64 1.61
CA ILE A 226 -24.28 -21.66 1.57
C ILE A 226 -24.81 -21.02 2.84
N THR A 227 -24.35 -21.49 3.99
CA THR A 227 -24.73 -20.95 5.30
C THR A 227 -24.33 -19.46 5.41
N ARG A 228 -23.12 -19.11 4.92
CA ARG A 228 -22.67 -17.69 4.95
C ARG A 228 -23.54 -16.78 4.10
N LYS A 229 -24.01 -17.21 2.93
CA LYS A 229 -24.93 -16.43 2.07
C LYS A 229 -26.29 -16.17 2.72
N ALA A 230 -26.73 -17.02 3.64
CA ALA A 230 -27.96 -16.83 4.40
C ALA A 230 -27.82 -15.78 5.52
N VAL A 231 -26.61 -15.36 5.85
CA VAL A 231 -26.34 -14.32 6.86
C VAL A 231 -26.24 -12.97 6.14
N ASP A 232 -27.23 -12.13 6.36
CA ASP A 232 -27.23 -10.75 5.85
C ASP A 232 -26.39 -9.82 6.73
N LEU A 233 -26.20 -8.59 6.26
CA LEU A 233 -25.44 -7.57 7.00
C LEU A 233 -26.15 -7.14 8.30
N GLU A 234 -27.47 -7.14 8.32
CA GLU A 234 -28.25 -6.75 9.50
C GLU A 234 -28.00 -7.76 10.63
N TYR A 235 -28.09 -9.05 10.33
CA TYR A 235 -27.76 -10.11 11.30
C TYR A 235 -26.32 -9.99 11.80
N LEU A 236 -25.35 -9.79 10.89
CA LEU A 236 -23.94 -9.64 11.25
C LEU A 236 -23.71 -8.46 12.19
N HIS A 237 -24.26 -7.30 11.86
CA HIS A 237 -24.13 -6.08 12.69
C HIS A 237 -24.83 -6.24 14.05
N SER A 238 -26.00 -6.89 14.08
CA SER A 238 -26.67 -7.25 15.33
C SER A 238 -25.83 -8.17 16.20
N ALA A 239 -25.22 -9.19 15.61
CA ALA A 239 -24.33 -10.11 16.32
C ALA A 239 -23.09 -9.41 16.89
N MET A 240 -22.46 -8.51 16.10
CA MET A 240 -21.33 -7.69 16.55
C MET A 240 -21.73 -6.76 17.70
N THR A 241 -22.91 -6.16 17.63
CA THR A 241 -23.44 -5.29 18.70
C THR A 241 -23.64 -6.08 19.99
N LYS A 242 -24.27 -7.25 19.92
CA LYS A 242 -24.48 -8.14 21.08
C LYS A 242 -23.13 -8.61 21.68
N ALA A 243 -22.15 -8.92 20.85
CA ALA A 243 -20.83 -9.28 21.32
C ALA A 243 -20.15 -8.11 22.07
N ALA A 244 -20.26 -6.88 21.55
CA ALA A 244 -19.72 -5.71 22.24
C ALA A 244 -20.42 -5.45 23.58
N GLU A 245 -21.72 -5.64 23.66
CA GLU A 245 -22.51 -5.55 24.91
C GLU A 245 -22.12 -6.65 25.92
N ALA A 246 -21.75 -7.81 25.44
CA ALA A 246 -21.21 -8.90 26.25
C ALA A 246 -19.76 -8.69 26.71
N GLY A 247 -19.12 -7.56 26.35
CA GLY A 247 -17.80 -7.17 26.83
C GLY A 247 -16.65 -7.48 25.87
N TYR A 248 -16.93 -7.95 24.66
CA TYR A 248 -15.89 -8.10 23.65
C TYR A 248 -15.44 -6.74 23.14
N ALA A 249 -14.13 -6.53 23.01
CA ALA A 249 -13.54 -5.28 22.55
C ALA A 249 -13.71 -5.10 21.02
N LEU A 250 -14.91 -4.76 20.59
CA LEU A 250 -15.25 -4.48 19.19
C LEU A 250 -15.47 -2.98 19.02
N PRO A 251 -14.45 -2.19 18.67
CA PRO A 251 -14.58 -0.74 18.48
C PRO A 251 -15.46 -0.38 17.28
N ARG A 252 -15.52 -1.25 16.28
CA ARG A 252 -16.42 -1.15 15.13
C ARG A 252 -17.50 -2.21 15.24
N ARG A 253 -18.75 -1.80 15.05
CA ARG A 253 -19.95 -2.67 15.08
C ARG A 253 -20.57 -2.87 13.71
N GLU A 254 -19.95 -2.32 12.71
CA GLU A 254 -20.33 -2.44 11.31
C GLU A 254 -19.17 -3.03 10.53
N GLY A 255 -19.43 -4.02 9.74
CA GLY A 255 -18.40 -4.68 8.95
C GLY A 255 -19.00 -5.58 7.91
N SER A 256 -18.17 -6.01 7.00
CA SER A 256 -18.54 -7.01 6.01
C SER A 256 -17.36 -7.93 5.75
N ASP A 257 -17.65 -9.08 5.25
CA ASP A 257 -16.72 -9.99 4.62
C ASP A 257 -17.12 -10.19 3.16
N HIS A 258 -16.26 -10.82 2.41
CA HIS A 258 -16.53 -11.20 1.04
C HIS A 258 -15.87 -12.53 0.71
N ALA A 259 -16.49 -13.28 -0.21
CA ALA A 259 -15.87 -14.45 -0.79
C ALA A 259 -14.63 -14.05 -1.58
N THR A 260 -13.56 -14.79 -1.38
CA THR A 260 -12.33 -14.65 -2.18
C THR A 260 -12.42 -15.46 -3.47
N THR A 261 -11.35 -15.52 -4.24
CA THR A 261 -11.23 -16.39 -5.41
C THR A 261 -10.96 -17.86 -5.06
N VAL A 262 -10.93 -18.18 -3.78
CA VAL A 262 -10.71 -19.55 -3.26
C VAL A 262 -11.98 -20.01 -2.55
N ASP A 263 -12.52 -21.15 -2.95
CA ASP A 263 -13.72 -21.71 -2.34
C ASP A 263 -13.57 -21.92 -0.84
N GLY A 264 -14.61 -21.54 -0.08
CA GLY A 264 -14.62 -21.65 1.38
C GLY A 264 -13.67 -20.70 2.10
N VAL A 265 -13.06 -19.73 1.39
CA VAL A 265 -12.23 -18.68 1.99
C VAL A 265 -12.92 -17.33 1.86
N PHE A 266 -13.11 -16.66 3.00
CA PHE A 266 -13.69 -15.34 3.11
C PHE A 266 -12.68 -14.37 3.71
N ALA A 267 -12.64 -13.17 3.18
CA ALA A 267 -11.76 -12.10 3.65
C ALA A 267 -12.58 -10.98 4.29
N THR A 268 -11.96 -10.29 5.24
CA THR A 268 -12.59 -9.17 5.94
C THR A 268 -11.57 -8.16 6.46
N ASN A 269 -12.03 -6.92 6.67
CA ASN A 269 -11.28 -5.83 7.29
C ASN A 269 -12.11 -5.14 8.38
N ILE A 270 -12.84 -5.91 9.17
CA ILE A 270 -13.78 -5.41 10.18
C ILE A 270 -13.13 -4.89 11.46
N THR A 271 -11.84 -5.12 11.66
CA THR A 271 -11.11 -4.57 12.80
C THR A 271 -10.93 -3.07 12.65
N ARG A 272 -10.84 -2.35 13.77
CA ARG A 272 -10.51 -0.93 13.79
C ARG A 272 -9.63 -0.64 15.00
N ILE A 273 -8.47 -0.02 14.74
CA ILE A 273 -7.60 0.54 15.76
C ILE A 273 -7.65 2.05 15.57
N GLN A 274 -8.18 2.78 16.55
CA GLN A 274 -8.17 4.23 16.50
C GLN A 274 -6.74 4.73 16.59
N SER A 275 -6.34 5.63 15.70
CA SER A 275 -5.11 6.39 15.84
C SER A 275 -5.26 7.39 16.99
N PHE A 276 -4.20 7.59 17.72
CA PHE A 276 -4.11 8.57 18.80
C PHE A 276 -3.59 9.89 18.24
#